data_66328926b83221d2d0b0b1af1cb6a46e
#
_entry.id   66328926b83221d2d0b0b1af1cb6a46e
#
_cell.length_a   1.000
_cell.length_b   1.000
_cell.length_c   1.000
_cell.angle_alpha   90.00
_cell.angle_beta   90.00
_cell.angle_gamma   90.00
#
_symmetry.space_group_name_H-M   'P 1'
#
loop_
_entity.id
_entity.type
_entity.pdbx_description
1 polymer ?
#
loop_
_entity_poly.entity_id
_entity_poly.type
_entity_poly.pdbx_seq_one_letter_code
_entity_poly.pdbx_strand_id
1 'polypeptide(L)'
;MPNLPISGLPIATPLQGGELFAVVQDGVTKQVEDHFIQNYMIPANLTVFNDATPPNEFYLTGSNFDNAGEIKLSWTGGNGTCNIYLPDCTTTNQTNRKIGIISDSSFATATRAELFPLKNSGQTLDGEDSVSYTINKSYEGITVWSDGTEWFIIQAKA
;
A
#
# COMPACT_ATOMS: atom_id res chain seq x y z
N MET A 1 -43.34 13.49 1.11
CA MET A 1 -42.18 14.29 1.60
C MET A 1 -41.79 15.23 0.47
N PRO A 2 -41.53 16.52 0.72
CA PRO A 2 -41.05 17.39 -0.34
C PRO A 2 -39.64 16.94 -0.78
N ASN A 3 -39.39 16.90 -2.08
CA ASN A 3 -38.06 16.67 -2.63
C ASN A 3 -37.20 17.88 -2.32
N LEU A 4 -36.23 17.71 -1.40
CA LEU A 4 -35.23 18.73 -1.14
C LEU A 4 -34.14 18.67 -2.23
N PRO A 5 -33.72 19.80 -2.80
CA PRO A 5 -32.56 19.84 -3.68
C PRO A 5 -31.31 19.44 -2.89
N ILE A 6 -30.31 18.85 -3.56
CA ILE A 6 -29.06 18.42 -2.93
C ILE A 6 -28.40 19.55 -2.13
N SER A 7 -28.49 20.81 -2.63
CA SER A 7 -27.99 22.01 -1.93
C SER A 7 -28.75 22.36 -0.64
N GLY A 8 -29.91 21.78 -0.40
CA GLY A 8 -30.71 21.98 0.81
C GLY A 8 -30.54 20.87 1.85
N LEU A 9 -29.67 19.91 1.61
CA LEU A 9 -29.37 18.87 2.59
C LEU A 9 -28.39 19.40 3.65
N PRO A 10 -28.50 18.94 4.92
CA PRO A 10 -27.51 19.25 5.93
C PRO A 10 -26.11 18.81 5.49
N ILE A 11 -25.11 19.59 5.86
CA ILE A 11 -23.70 19.18 5.66
C ILE A 11 -23.46 17.95 6.53
N ALA A 12 -22.96 16.88 5.90
CA ALA A 12 -22.59 15.67 6.63
C ALA A 12 -21.41 15.93 7.57
N THR A 13 -21.42 15.31 8.73
CA THR A 13 -20.25 15.21 9.59
C THR A 13 -19.19 14.33 8.92
N PRO A 14 -17.89 14.46 9.27
CA PRO A 14 -16.88 13.54 8.77
C PRO A 14 -17.30 12.07 8.96
N LEU A 15 -17.05 11.24 7.96
CA LEU A 15 -17.39 9.82 7.99
C LEU A 15 -16.70 9.14 9.19
N GLN A 16 -17.47 8.36 9.94
CA GLN A 16 -17.00 7.66 11.13
C GLN A 16 -16.74 6.16 10.87
N GLY A 17 -17.04 5.69 9.67
CA GLY A 17 -17.05 4.29 9.29
C GLY A 17 -18.41 3.62 9.51
N GLY A 18 -18.81 2.79 8.57
CA GLY A 18 -20.09 2.09 8.58
C GLY A 18 -21.26 2.87 7.97
N GLU A 19 -21.01 4.05 7.42
CA GLU A 19 -22.00 4.80 6.65
C GLU A 19 -22.33 4.06 5.35
N LEU A 20 -23.60 4.10 4.97
CA LEU A 20 -24.11 3.47 3.76
C LEU A 20 -24.40 4.50 2.68
N PHE A 21 -23.84 4.28 1.52
CA PHE A 21 -24.08 5.10 0.33
C PHE A 21 -24.99 4.38 -0.64
N ALA A 22 -25.95 5.11 -1.21
CA ALA A 22 -26.77 4.59 -2.29
C ALA A 22 -26.02 4.76 -3.62
N VAL A 23 -25.79 3.65 -4.32
CA VAL A 23 -25.21 3.63 -5.67
C VAL A 23 -26.16 2.93 -6.63
N VAL A 24 -26.13 3.32 -7.90
CA VAL A 24 -26.87 2.61 -8.96
C VAL A 24 -25.88 1.72 -9.70
N GLN A 25 -26.11 0.42 -9.63
CA GLN A 25 -25.33 -0.58 -10.35
C GLN A 25 -26.30 -1.48 -11.13
N ASP A 26 -26.07 -1.62 -12.43
CA ASP A 26 -26.94 -2.41 -13.33
C ASP A 26 -28.43 -1.97 -13.31
N GLY A 27 -28.67 -0.66 -13.16
CA GLY A 27 -30.00 -0.09 -13.05
C GLY A 27 -30.72 -0.32 -11.72
N VAL A 28 -30.06 -0.91 -10.73
CA VAL A 28 -30.60 -1.18 -9.40
C VAL A 28 -29.89 -0.31 -8.36
N THR A 29 -30.66 0.33 -7.47
CA THR A 29 -30.10 1.04 -6.33
C THR A 29 -29.62 0.04 -5.28
N LYS A 30 -28.32 0.08 -4.95
CA LYS A 30 -27.67 -0.76 -3.95
C LYS A 30 -27.06 0.11 -2.86
N GLN A 31 -26.87 -0.47 -1.69
CA GLN A 31 -26.11 0.15 -0.61
C GLN A 31 -24.64 -0.31 -0.69
N VAL A 32 -23.73 0.64 -0.51
CA VAL A 32 -22.28 0.38 -0.44
C VAL A 32 -21.78 0.99 0.85
N GLU A 33 -21.03 0.22 1.60
CA GLU A 33 -20.39 0.70 2.83
C GLU A 33 -19.23 1.63 2.49
N ASP A 34 -18.97 2.61 3.35
CA ASP A 34 -17.96 3.64 3.16
C ASP A 34 -16.56 3.08 2.93
N HIS A 35 -16.19 1.97 3.59
CA HIS A 35 -14.87 1.38 3.42
C HIS A 35 -14.58 0.92 1.99
N PHE A 36 -15.61 0.54 1.20
CA PHE A 36 -15.42 0.27 -0.23
C PHE A 36 -15.11 1.54 -1.01
N ILE A 37 -15.72 2.66 -0.65
CA ILE A 37 -15.42 3.96 -1.27
C ILE A 37 -14.04 4.44 -0.85
N GLN A 38 -13.69 4.30 0.43
CA GLN A 38 -12.39 4.68 0.95
C GLN A 38 -11.25 3.92 0.25
N ASN A 39 -11.38 2.64 0.03
CA ASN A 39 -10.38 1.85 -0.69
C ASN A 39 -10.17 2.28 -2.15
N TYR A 40 -11.16 2.95 -2.76
CA TYR A 40 -11.07 3.42 -4.16
C TYR A 40 -10.75 4.92 -4.30
N MET A 41 -11.08 5.76 -3.32
CA MET A 41 -11.07 7.21 -3.46
C MET A 41 -10.10 7.93 -2.52
N ILE A 42 -9.57 7.29 -1.50
CA ILE A 42 -8.62 7.93 -0.57
C ILE A 42 -7.20 7.64 -1.06
N PRO A 43 -6.35 8.67 -1.18
CA PRO A 43 -4.93 8.43 -1.36
C PRO A 43 -4.45 7.54 -0.23
N ALA A 44 -3.78 6.49 -0.58
CA ALA A 44 -3.27 5.49 0.33
C ALA A 44 -2.54 6.16 1.50
N ASN A 45 -2.87 5.75 2.71
CA ASN A 45 -2.23 6.28 3.90
C ASN A 45 -0.72 6.03 3.83
N LEU A 46 0.06 7.09 4.00
CA LEU A 46 1.50 6.96 4.14
C LEU A 46 1.81 6.28 5.48
N THR A 47 2.43 5.13 5.42
CA THR A 47 3.00 4.47 6.60
C THR A 47 4.50 4.73 6.66
N VAL A 48 4.98 5.19 7.80
CA VAL A 48 6.41 5.42 8.02
C VAL A 48 6.99 4.21 8.73
N PHE A 49 7.93 3.54 8.05
CA PHE A 49 8.78 2.55 8.67
C PHE A 49 10.06 3.24 9.15
N ASN A 50 10.03 3.68 10.39
CA ASN A 50 11.13 4.41 11.01
C ASN A 50 11.86 3.45 11.98
N ASP A 51 13.13 3.21 11.72
CA ASP A 51 14.00 2.45 12.61
C ASP A 51 15.42 3.02 12.59
N ALA A 52 16.05 3.07 13.77
CA ALA A 52 17.46 3.43 13.87
C ALA A 52 18.35 2.34 13.28
N THR A 53 17.93 1.08 13.40
CA THR A 53 18.62 -0.08 12.82
C THR A 53 17.56 -0.99 12.22
N PRO A 54 17.46 -1.09 10.87
CA PRO A 54 16.44 -1.93 10.25
C PRO A 54 16.64 -3.40 10.63
N PRO A 55 15.54 -4.16 10.78
CA PRO A 55 15.60 -5.60 10.97
C PRO A 55 16.16 -6.29 9.72
N ASN A 56 16.67 -7.51 9.85
CA ASN A 56 17.15 -8.28 8.70
C ASN A 56 16.02 -8.66 7.74
N GLU A 57 14.85 -8.95 8.26
CA GLU A 57 13.64 -9.28 7.49
C GLU A 57 12.45 -8.45 7.99
N PHE A 58 11.64 -7.97 7.06
CA PHE A 58 10.45 -7.20 7.34
C PHE A 58 9.31 -7.60 6.38
N TYR A 59 8.16 -7.92 6.95
CA TYR A 59 6.97 -8.31 6.19
C TYR A 59 5.98 -7.15 6.17
N LEU A 60 5.53 -6.76 4.97
CA LEU A 60 4.51 -5.73 4.79
C LEU A 60 3.11 -6.29 5.08
N THR A 61 2.91 -6.76 6.32
CA THR A 61 1.67 -7.35 6.80
C THR A 61 1.27 -6.72 8.13
N GLY A 62 0.00 -6.88 8.51
CA GLY A 62 -0.55 -6.35 9.75
C GLY A 62 -1.18 -4.97 9.61
N SER A 63 -1.85 -4.51 10.65
CA SER A 63 -2.76 -3.36 10.63
C SER A 63 -2.16 -2.05 10.10
N ASN A 64 -0.85 -1.88 10.20
CA ASN A 64 -0.17 -0.67 9.72
C ASN A 64 0.15 -0.72 8.22
N PHE A 65 0.22 -1.92 7.62
CA PHE A 65 0.69 -2.12 6.25
C PHE A 65 -0.38 -2.71 5.33
N ASP A 66 -1.37 -3.42 5.87
CA ASP A 66 -2.41 -4.10 5.07
C ASP A 66 -3.19 -3.16 4.16
N ASN A 67 -3.30 -1.88 4.53
CA ASN A 67 -3.99 -0.85 3.75
C ASN A 67 -3.07 0.31 3.33
N ALA A 68 -1.77 0.22 3.59
CA ALA A 68 -0.83 1.26 3.16
C ALA A 68 -0.66 1.21 1.64
N GLY A 69 -0.88 2.32 0.96
CA GLY A 69 -0.55 2.44 -0.46
C GLY A 69 0.81 3.08 -0.67
N GLU A 70 1.34 3.78 0.35
CA GLU A 70 2.68 4.35 0.35
C GLU A 70 3.40 4.05 1.65
N ILE A 71 4.64 3.60 1.55
CA ILE A 71 5.53 3.28 2.66
C ILE A 71 6.80 4.11 2.53
N LYS A 72 7.08 4.89 3.56
CA LYS A 72 8.31 5.66 3.66
C LYS A 72 9.32 4.94 4.54
N LEU A 73 10.49 4.65 4.01
CA LEU A 73 11.62 4.10 4.74
C LEU A 73 12.46 5.24 5.31
N SER A 74 12.53 5.31 6.64
CA SER A 74 13.19 6.39 7.39
C SER A 74 14.22 5.77 8.33
N TRP A 75 15.32 5.25 7.76
CA TRP A 75 16.37 4.53 8.51
C TRP A 75 17.59 5.41 8.73
N THR A 76 17.80 5.80 9.96
CA THR A 76 18.84 6.77 10.32
C THR A 76 20.19 6.17 10.63
N GLY A 77 20.32 4.86 10.71
CA GLY A 77 21.58 4.20 11.07
C GLY A 77 21.59 2.74 10.62
N GLY A 78 22.70 2.07 10.95
CA GLY A 78 22.91 0.66 10.65
C GLY A 78 23.66 0.41 9.35
N ASN A 79 24.46 -0.66 9.39
CA ASN A 79 25.12 -1.23 8.21
C ASN A 79 24.45 -2.56 7.94
N GLY A 80 23.67 -2.67 6.88
CA GLY A 80 23.02 -3.94 6.59
C GLY A 80 21.98 -3.89 5.50
N THR A 81 21.45 -5.07 5.23
CA THR A 81 20.37 -5.30 4.30
C THR A 81 19.12 -5.66 5.08
N CYS A 82 18.00 -5.01 4.76
CA CYS A 82 16.68 -5.42 5.21
C CYS A 82 15.93 -6.03 4.04
N ASN A 83 15.56 -7.30 4.16
CA ASN A 83 14.71 -7.97 3.19
C ASN A 83 13.25 -7.60 3.46
N ILE A 84 12.63 -6.86 2.54
CA ILE A 84 11.22 -6.46 2.63
C ILE A 84 10.39 -7.44 1.80
N TYR A 85 9.48 -8.14 2.46
CA TYR A 85 8.57 -9.08 1.82
C TYR A 85 7.21 -8.42 1.57
N LEU A 86 6.76 -8.47 0.32
CA LEU A 86 5.44 -7.99 -0.10
C LEU A 86 4.34 -8.86 0.51
N PRO A 87 3.11 -8.34 0.65
CA PRO A 87 1.98 -9.13 1.14
C PRO A 87 1.63 -10.29 0.21
N ASP A 88 0.82 -11.22 0.70
CA ASP A 88 0.23 -12.28 -0.13
C ASP A 88 -0.73 -11.67 -1.16
N CYS A 89 -0.31 -11.60 -2.43
CA CYS A 89 -1.09 -11.00 -3.51
C CYS A 89 -2.40 -11.74 -3.81
N THR A 90 -2.55 -13.00 -3.39
CA THR A 90 -3.75 -13.80 -3.64
C THR A 90 -4.91 -13.47 -2.69
N THR A 91 -4.66 -12.71 -1.63
CA THR A 91 -5.71 -12.30 -0.71
C THR A 91 -6.59 -11.21 -1.33
N THR A 92 -7.88 -11.20 -1.01
CA THR A 92 -8.89 -10.36 -1.65
C THR A 92 -8.56 -8.86 -1.62
N ASN A 93 -7.95 -8.38 -0.54
CA ASN A 93 -7.59 -6.97 -0.37
C ASN A 93 -6.25 -6.60 -1.04
N GLN A 94 -5.53 -7.55 -1.60
CA GLN A 94 -4.26 -7.32 -2.30
C GLN A 94 -4.40 -7.34 -3.82
N THR A 95 -5.48 -7.90 -4.37
CA THR A 95 -5.75 -7.90 -5.81
C THR A 95 -5.98 -6.46 -6.31
N ASN A 96 -5.33 -6.09 -7.40
CA ASN A 96 -5.29 -4.73 -7.97
C ASN A 96 -4.70 -3.67 -7.05
N ARG A 97 -4.02 -4.06 -5.99
CA ARG A 97 -3.38 -3.13 -5.06
C ARG A 97 -2.11 -2.55 -5.65
N LYS A 98 -1.87 -1.28 -5.33
CA LYS A 98 -0.60 -0.59 -5.57
C LYS A 98 0.06 -0.26 -4.24
N ILE A 99 1.37 -0.45 -4.16
CA ILE A 99 2.19 -0.09 -3.00
C ILE A 99 3.39 0.71 -3.51
N GLY A 100 3.51 1.95 -3.07
CA GLY A 100 4.72 2.75 -3.24
C GLY A 100 5.65 2.54 -2.05
N ILE A 101 6.93 2.33 -2.28
CA ILE A 101 7.95 2.21 -1.25
C ILE A 101 9.07 3.18 -1.61
N ILE A 102 9.36 4.14 -0.73
CA ILE A 102 10.35 5.19 -0.98
C ILE A 102 11.22 5.43 0.25
N SER A 103 12.52 5.58 0.04
CA SER A 103 13.45 6.07 1.07
C SER A 103 13.37 7.59 1.21
N ASP A 104 13.59 8.10 2.40
CA ASP A 104 13.67 9.55 2.64
C ASP A 104 15.12 10.07 2.73
N SER A 105 15.27 11.34 3.10
CA SER A 105 16.58 11.98 3.26
C SER A 105 17.44 11.41 4.38
N SER A 106 16.82 10.71 5.33
CA SER A 106 17.53 10.12 6.47
C SER A 106 18.05 8.71 6.20
N PHE A 107 17.73 8.15 5.01
CA PHE A 107 18.14 6.80 4.63
C PHE A 107 19.68 6.71 4.58
N ALA A 108 20.26 5.90 5.46
CA ALA A 108 21.71 5.78 5.59
C ALA A 108 22.32 5.10 4.37
N THR A 109 23.41 5.67 3.85
CA THR A 109 24.11 5.19 2.64
C THR A 109 24.67 3.77 2.74
N ALA A 110 24.86 3.27 3.97
CA ALA A 110 25.35 1.92 4.23
C ALA A 110 24.21 0.88 4.42
N THR A 111 22.96 1.33 4.34
CA THR A 111 21.78 0.48 4.47
C THR A 111 21.16 0.27 3.13
N ARG A 112 20.55 -0.88 2.90
CA ARG A 112 19.75 -1.17 1.71
C ARG A 112 18.48 -1.91 2.08
N ALA A 113 17.44 -1.67 1.33
CA ALA A 113 16.23 -2.47 1.32
C ALA A 113 16.21 -3.33 0.05
N GLU A 114 16.04 -4.61 0.21
CA GLU A 114 15.87 -5.55 -0.89
C GLU A 114 14.43 -6.05 -0.89
N LEU A 115 13.72 -5.87 -2.02
CA LEU A 115 12.32 -6.23 -2.13
C LEU A 115 12.17 -7.64 -2.70
N PHE A 116 11.29 -8.38 -2.05
CA PHE A 116 10.95 -9.76 -2.40
C PHE A 116 9.44 -9.94 -2.49
N PRO A 117 8.96 -10.91 -3.28
CA PRO A 117 7.60 -11.44 -3.10
C PRO A 117 7.48 -12.11 -1.72
N LEU A 118 6.28 -12.53 -1.34
CA LEU A 118 6.09 -13.23 -0.06
C LEU A 118 6.91 -14.52 0.00
N LYS A 119 7.69 -14.67 1.06
CA LYS A 119 8.59 -15.81 1.27
C LYS A 119 7.84 -17.16 1.26
N ASN A 120 8.33 -18.13 0.51
CA ASN A 120 7.78 -19.49 0.40
C ASN A 120 6.33 -19.58 -0.11
N SER A 121 5.83 -18.55 -0.80
CA SER A 121 4.47 -18.53 -1.34
C SER A 121 4.37 -19.08 -2.77
N GLY A 122 5.49 -19.17 -3.48
CA GLY A 122 5.51 -19.42 -4.92
C GLY A 122 5.11 -18.20 -5.76
N GLN A 123 4.90 -17.05 -5.13
CA GLN A 123 4.61 -15.79 -5.82
C GLN A 123 5.90 -15.16 -6.36
N THR A 124 5.76 -14.30 -7.35
CA THR A 124 6.88 -13.62 -8.00
C THR A 124 6.70 -12.11 -7.94
N LEU A 125 7.80 -11.39 -8.12
CA LEU A 125 7.85 -9.97 -8.43
C LEU A 125 8.57 -9.81 -9.78
N ASP A 126 7.84 -9.39 -10.83
CA ASP A 126 8.30 -9.39 -12.23
C ASP A 126 8.82 -10.77 -12.71
N GLY A 127 8.18 -11.85 -12.25
CA GLY A 127 8.55 -13.21 -12.62
C GLY A 127 9.69 -13.82 -11.79
N GLU A 128 10.26 -13.08 -10.84
CA GLU A 128 11.37 -13.53 -9.98
C GLU A 128 10.87 -13.85 -8.57
N ASP A 129 11.34 -14.94 -7.98
CA ASP A 129 11.08 -15.33 -6.58
C ASP A 129 12.17 -14.87 -5.60
N SER A 130 13.20 -14.21 -6.13
CA SER A 130 14.37 -13.67 -5.42
C SER A 130 14.34 -12.15 -5.32
N VAL A 131 15.48 -11.50 -5.07
CA VAL A 131 15.59 -10.03 -5.05
C VAL A 131 15.26 -9.46 -6.41
N SER A 132 14.18 -8.69 -6.49
CA SER A 132 13.76 -8.06 -7.75
C SER A 132 14.12 -6.58 -7.80
N TYR A 133 14.28 -5.92 -6.65
CA TYR A 133 14.65 -4.50 -6.59
C TYR A 133 15.40 -4.17 -5.30
N THR A 134 16.40 -3.25 -5.41
CA THR A 134 17.18 -2.78 -4.27
C THR A 134 17.08 -1.26 -4.16
N ILE A 135 16.70 -0.77 -2.99
CA ILE A 135 16.74 0.64 -2.59
C ILE A 135 17.98 0.85 -1.76
N ASN A 136 18.93 1.66 -2.21
CA ASN A 136 20.20 1.90 -1.54
C ASN A 136 20.64 3.37 -1.47
N LYS A 137 19.77 4.28 -1.88
CA LYS A 137 20.00 5.73 -1.84
C LYS A 137 18.81 6.45 -1.24
N SER A 138 19.05 7.66 -0.74
CA SER A 138 17.96 8.57 -0.35
C SER A 138 17.11 8.96 -1.56
N TYR A 139 15.80 9.03 -1.35
CA TYR A 139 14.79 9.37 -2.37
C TYR A 139 14.67 8.38 -3.53
N GLU A 140 15.25 7.21 -3.41
CA GLU A 140 15.04 6.08 -4.30
C GLU A 140 13.75 5.35 -3.91
N GLY A 141 13.07 4.77 -4.86
CA GLY A 141 11.83 4.07 -4.58
C GLY A 141 11.24 3.32 -5.75
N ILE A 142 10.18 2.61 -5.46
CA ILE A 142 9.50 1.70 -6.38
C ILE A 142 8.00 1.76 -6.12
N THR A 143 7.22 1.57 -7.18
CA THR A 143 5.79 1.27 -7.05
C THR A 143 5.53 -0.09 -7.66
N VAL A 144 4.91 -0.97 -6.88
CA VAL A 144 4.50 -2.29 -7.30
C VAL A 144 2.98 -2.38 -7.41
N TRP A 145 2.49 -3.26 -8.25
CA TRP A 145 1.07 -3.54 -8.46
C TRP A 145 0.84 -5.06 -8.48
N SER A 146 -0.25 -5.52 -7.90
CA SER A 146 -0.65 -6.92 -7.87
C SER A 146 -1.84 -7.17 -8.79
N ASP A 147 -1.78 -8.23 -9.60
CA ASP A 147 -2.94 -8.73 -10.36
C ASP A 147 -3.77 -9.78 -9.60
N GLY A 148 -3.35 -10.15 -8.39
CA GLY A 148 -3.95 -11.19 -7.57
C GLY A 148 -3.26 -12.56 -7.68
N THR A 149 -2.23 -12.68 -8.52
CA THR A 149 -1.40 -13.89 -8.67
C THR A 149 0.07 -13.61 -8.42
N GLU A 150 0.54 -12.44 -8.86
CA GLU A 150 1.92 -11.99 -8.69
C GLU A 150 2.00 -10.46 -8.56
N TRP A 151 3.19 -9.97 -8.25
CA TRP A 151 3.51 -8.56 -8.17
C TRP A 151 4.30 -8.10 -9.40
N PHE A 152 4.03 -6.89 -9.85
CA PHE A 152 4.71 -6.23 -10.98
C PHE A 152 5.31 -4.90 -10.57
N ILE A 153 6.50 -4.60 -11.04
CA ILE A 153 7.10 -3.27 -10.91
C ILE A 153 6.53 -2.37 -12.00
N ILE A 154 5.75 -1.36 -11.61
CA ILE A 154 5.13 -0.42 -12.57
C ILE A 154 5.84 0.92 -12.64
N GLN A 155 6.66 1.24 -11.64
CA GLN A 155 7.48 2.45 -11.62
C GLN A 155 8.69 2.24 -10.71
N ALA A 156 9.84 2.70 -11.14
CA ALA A 156 11.05 2.78 -10.33
C ALA A 156 11.67 4.17 -10.43
N LYS A 157 12.18 4.67 -9.30
CA LYS A 157 12.95 5.91 -9.21
C LYS A 157 14.28 5.58 -8.55
N ALA A 158 15.37 5.70 -9.30
CA ALA A 158 16.75 5.52 -8.85
C ALA A 158 17.42 6.86 -8.47
#